data_91495ea74efe87e354ff182cd44597b3
#
_entry.id   91495ea74efe87e354ff182cd44597b3
#
_cell.length_a   1.000
_cell.length_b   1.000
_cell.length_c   1.000
_cell.angle_alpha   90.00
_cell.angle_beta   90.00
_cell.angle_gamma   90.00
#
_symmetry.space_group_name_H-M   'P 1'
#
loop_
_entity.id
_entity.type
_entity.pdbx_description
1 polymer ?
#
loop_
_entity_poly.entity_id
_entity_poly.type
_entity_poly.pdbx_seq_one_letter_code
_entity_poly.pdbx_strand_id
1 'polypeptide(L)'
;MLATLKTYPATLNLLLCASLVLTLARAVTLPYLVIYLSSNFDLGIADIGLVIGSTLIIGSLLSLYGGFLVDRMHSYPLILTCCAVFTLAFLGAYGASQLWLFYLCLVLVNLAYAVIDIAVKSGFGSLLPVDQRSEAFSIKYTLTNIGYAIGPFLGAGVASLDISLPFLLSAGLGAGYFLIYCVWGDKNLATVETGQPPTPFLAVGKVLLRDYRLVCFTLGGLLSAVVFGQFTAYLSQYLVVTTTPGTTYRIISTVVATNALMVISLQYSLGKRISRRHLNAWLAAGLSLFIVGLSGFALSTTLVVWVIAMAIFTLGEIIVFPAEYMFIDSIAPNHLRGMYYAAQNLGNIGAALGPVLCGLVLATQPAQYIFYMLMLFIVAGGLFYWLGGRIASDRNLEPLK
;
A
#
# COMPACT_ATOMS: atom_id res chain seq x y z
N MET A 1 -16.13 14.41 3.25
CA MET A 1 -14.73 14.54 2.83
C MET A 1 -14.33 15.97 2.48
N LEU A 2 -14.90 16.62 1.44
CA LEU A 2 -14.51 18.00 1.06
C LEU A 2 -14.70 19.04 2.18
N ALA A 3 -15.73 18.90 3.00
CA ALA A 3 -15.92 19.77 4.16
C ALA A 3 -14.81 19.61 5.21
N THR A 4 -14.40 18.39 5.48
CA THR A 4 -13.31 18.07 6.42
C THR A 4 -11.96 18.56 5.92
N LEU A 5 -11.67 18.42 4.61
CA LEU A 5 -10.43 18.96 4.03
C LEU A 5 -10.31 20.48 4.22
N LYS A 6 -11.44 21.22 4.26
CA LYS A 6 -11.43 22.66 4.52
C LYS A 6 -11.10 23.01 5.98
N THR A 7 -11.30 22.09 6.92
CA THR A 7 -10.98 22.29 8.34
C THR A 7 -9.55 21.88 8.68
N TYR A 8 -8.90 21.12 7.81
CA TYR A 8 -7.53 20.65 8.04
C TYR A 8 -6.50 21.74 7.75
N PRO A 9 -5.37 21.74 8.48
CA PRO A 9 -4.24 22.62 8.18
C PRO A 9 -3.74 22.41 6.74
N ALA A 10 -3.23 23.47 6.11
CA ALA A 10 -2.69 23.40 4.75
C ALA A 10 -1.60 22.32 4.60
N THR A 11 -0.73 22.17 5.59
CA THR A 11 0.31 21.15 5.67
C THR A 11 -0.28 19.73 5.55
N LEU A 12 -1.36 19.45 6.28
CA LEU A 12 -2.02 18.14 6.24
C LEU A 12 -2.66 17.87 4.87
N ASN A 13 -3.34 18.87 4.30
CA ASN A 13 -3.91 18.74 2.96
C ASN A 13 -2.85 18.51 1.90
N LEU A 14 -1.68 19.13 2.06
CA LEU A 14 -0.55 18.91 1.16
C LEU A 14 0.00 17.47 1.27
N LEU A 15 0.11 16.94 2.48
CA LEU A 15 0.47 15.53 2.70
C LEU A 15 -0.57 14.56 2.11
N LEU A 16 -1.86 14.86 2.24
CA LEU A 16 -2.93 14.08 1.61
C LEU A 16 -2.87 14.16 0.07
N CYS A 17 -2.51 15.32 -0.48
CA CYS A 17 -2.29 15.50 -1.92
C CYS A 17 -1.16 14.58 -2.44
N ALA A 18 -0.08 14.37 -1.65
CA ALA A 18 0.95 13.40 -2.00
C ALA A 18 0.37 12.00 -2.24
N SER A 19 -0.55 11.55 -1.37
CA SER A 19 -1.17 10.24 -1.48
C SER A 19 -1.97 10.08 -2.78
N LEU A 20 -2.61 11.14 -3.28
CA LEU A 20 -3.29 11.11 -4.57
C LEU A 20 -2.31 11.16 -5.74
N VAL A 21 -1.46 12.21 -5.78
CA VAL A 21 -0.65 12.51 -6.96
C VAL A 21 0.43 11.46 -7.20
N LEU A 22 1.13 11.01 -6.16
CA LEU A 22 2.19 10.02 -6.31
C LEU A 22 1.64 8.61 -6.56
N THR A 23 0.47 8.30 -6.01
CA THR A 23 -0.22 7.04 -6.36
C THR A 23 -0.71 7.07 -7.80
N LEU A 24 -1.30 8.19 -8.24
CA LEU A 24 -1.70 8.38 -9.63
C LEU A 24 -0.50 8.20 -10.58
N ALA A 25 0.64 8.84 -10.27
CA ALA A 25 1.86 8.71 -11.05
C ALA A 25 2.32 7.25 -11.18
N ARG A 26 2.30 6.46 -10.08
CA ARG A 26 2.61 5.02 -10.14
C ARG A 26 1.58 4.24 -10.95
N ALA A 27 0.31 4.52 -10.74
CA ALA A 27 -0.78 3.79 -11.39
C ALA A 27 -0.85 4.02 -12.91
N VAL A 28 -0.36 5.15 -13.39
CA VAL A 28 -0.19 5.45 -14.83
C VAL A 28 0.71 4.42 -15.52
N THR A 29 1.78 3.97 -14.86
CA THR A 29 2.78 3.07 -15.48
C THR A 29 2.49 1.59 -15.24
N LEU A 30 1.79 1.22 -14.15
CA LEU A 30 1.66 -0.17 -13.71
C LEU A 30 1.15 -1.14 -14.78
N PRO A 31 0.05 -0.88 -15.52
CA PRO A 31 -0.44 -1.81 -16.53
C PRO A 31 0.50 -1.96 -17.73
N TYR A 32 1.25 -0.91 -18.05
CA TYR A 32 2.13 -0.85 -19.22
C TYR A 32 3.53 -1.37 -18.94
N LEU A 33 3.89 -1.53 -17.67
CA LEU A 33 5.20 -2.02 -17.24
C LEU A 33 5.50 -3.42 -17.79
N VAL A 34 4.51 -4.31 -17.81
CA VAL A 34 4.63 -5.67 -18.36
C VAL A 34 4.91 -5.60 -19.87
N ILE A 35 4.15 -4.80 -20.61
CA ILE A 35 4.29 -4.66 -22.06
C ILE A 35 5.64 -4.01 -22.38
N TYR A 36 6.02 -2.97 -21.65
CA TYR A 36 7.30 -2.27 -21.83
C TYR A 36 8.51 -3.18 -21.59
N LEU A 37 8.50 -3.98 -20.50
CA LEU A 37 9.57 -4.93 -20.20
C LEU A 37 9.68 -6.03 -21.25
N SER A 38 8.56 -6.53 -21.76
CA SER A 38 8.55 -7.53 -22.83
C SER A 38 9.05 -6.95 -24.15
N SER A 39 8.59 -5.75 -24.54
CA SER A 39 8.92 -5.18 -25.86
C SER A 39 10.31 -4.55 -25.94
N ASN A 40 10.79 -3.90 -24.85
CA ASN A 40 12.06 -3.17 -24.87
C ASN A 40 13.26 -3.97 -24.38
N PHE A 41 13.03 -5.00 -23.54
CA PHE A 41 14.09 -5.82 -22.97
C PHE A 41 13.96 -7.32 -23.30
N ASP A 42 12.98 -7.68 -24.15
CA ASP A 42 12.74 -9.07 -24.62
C ASP A 42 12.60 -10.09 -23.47
N LEU A 43 11.97 -9.65 -22.35
CA LEU A 43 11.82 -10.48 -21.17
C LEU A 43 10.60 -11.41 -21.27
N GLY A 44 10.78 -12.65 -20.85
CA GLY A 44 9.69 -13.61 -20.65
C GLY A 44 8.80 -13.22 -19.46
N ILE A 45 7.57 -13.76 -19.44
CA ILE A 45 6.57 -13.45 -18.38
C ILE A 45 7.10 -13.74 -16.97
N ALA A 46 7.88 -14.82 -16.80
CA ALA A 46 8.47 -15.19 -15.51
C ALA A 46 9.50 -14.14 -15.05
N ASP A 47 10.38 -13.67 -15.96
CA ASP A 47 11.40 -12.69 -15.65
C ASP A 47 10.77 -11.32 -15.33
N ILE A 48 9.71 -10.94 -16.06
CA ILE A 48 8.94 -9.72 -15.77
C ILE A 48 8.35 -9.79 -14.36
N GLY A 49 7.77 -10.93 -13.99
CA GLY A 49 7.24 -11.15 -12.65
C GLY A 49 8.32 -11.02 -11.57
N LEU A 50 9.52 -11.57 -11.82
CA LEU A 50 10.68 -11.44 -10.92
C LEU A 50 11.16 -10.00 -10.81
N VAL A 51 11.25 -9.25 -11.91
CA VAL A 51 11.64 -7.84 -11.91
C VAL A 51 10.65 -7.02 -11.07
N ILE A 52 9.35 -7.12 -11.36
CA ILE A 52 8.33 -6.34 -10.65
C ILE A 52 8.27 -6.74 -9.17
N GLY A 53 8.20 -8.03 -8.87
CA GLY A 53 8.11 -8.55 -7.51
C GLY A 53 9.33 -8.20 -6.66
N SER A 54 10.54 -8.41 -7.19
CA SER A 54 11.77 -8.11 -6.45
C SER A 54 11.96 -6.61 -6.18
N THR A 55 11.59 -5.73 -7.13
CA THR A 55 11.68 -4.27 -6.89
C THR A 55 10.72 -3.80 -5.79
N LEU A 56 9.54 -4.41 -5.66
CA LEU A 56 8.61 -4.16 -4.57
C LEU A 56 9.17 -4.65 -3.23
N ILE A 57 9.72 -5.87 -3.19
CA ILE A 57 10.33 -6.46 -1.98
C ILE A 57 11.51 -5.61 -1.52
N ILE A 58 12.45 -5.30 -2.43
CA ILE A 58 13.62 -4.48 -2.11
C ILE A 58 13.20 -3.08 -1.65
N GLY A 59 12.26 -2.44 -2.35
CA GLY A 59 11.72 -1.15 -1.95
C GLY A 59 11.12 -1.18 -0.54
N SER A 60 10.37 -2.24 -0.20
CA SER A 60 9.79 -2.42 1.14
C SER A 60 10.85 -2.66 2.21
N LEU A 61 11.88 -3.46 1.93
CA LEU A 61 12.99 -3.68 2.88
C LEU A 61 13.79 -2.39 3.12
N LEU A 62 14.13 -1.68 2.05
CA LEU A 62 14.83 -0.39 2.15
C LEU A 62 13.98 0.69 2.84
N SER A 63 12.66 0.60 2.75
CA SER A 63 11.76 1.54 3.43
C SER A 63 11.85 1.47 4.96
N LEU A 64 12.39 0.40 5.54
CA LEU A 64 12.73 0.35 6.97
C LEU A 64 13.77 1.43 7.33
N TYR A 65 14.81 1.57 6.51
CA TYR A 65 15.76 2.67 6.69
C TYR A 65 15.11 4.03 6.40
N GLY A 66 14.18 4.07 5.44
CA GLY A 66 13.36 5.25 5.18
C GLY A 66 12.54 5.69 6.40
N GLY A 67 11.91 4.76 7.11
CA GLY A 67 11.20 5.04 8.36
C GLY A 67 12.10 5.59 9.46
N PHE A 68 13.33 5.07 9.57
CA PHE A 68 14.35 5.60 10.46
C PHE A 68 14.71 7.06 10.13
N LEU A 69 14.80 7.39 8.83
CA LEU A 69 15.04 8.77 8.40
C LEU A 69 13.84 9.67 8.70
N VAL A 70 12.61 9.18 8.54
CA VAL A 70 11.38 9.93 8.88
C VAL A 70 11.35 10.33 10.36
N ASP A 71 11.83 9.46 11.25
CA ASP A 71 11.87 9.76 12.69
C ASP A 71 13.00 10.71 13.10
N ARG A 72 13.97 10.99 12.22
CA ARG A 72 15.19 11.73 12.56
C ARG A 72 15.44 13.00 11.77
N MET A 73 14.91 13.04 10.56
CA MET A 73 15.09 14.19 9.67
C MET A 73 13.87 15.09 9.71
N HIS A 74 14.06 16.38 9.47
CA HIS A 74 12.94 17.27 9.20
C HIS A 74 12.13 16.77 8.01
N SER A 75 10.82 16.72 8.16
CA SER A 75 9.93 16.16 7.13
C SER A 75 10.02 16.91 5.80
N TYR A 76 10.22 18.25 5.84
CA TYR A 76 10.28 19.07 4.64
C TYR A 76 11.41 18.65 3.66
N PRO A 77 12.71 18.66 4.05
CA PRO A 77 13.79 18.25 3.14
C PRO A 77 13.70 16.78 2.76
N LEU A 78 13.25 15.91 3.65
CA LEU A 78 13.12 14.48 3.37
C LEU A 78 12.09 14.24 2.26
N ILE A 79 10.90 14.82 2.36
CA ILE A 79 9.84 14.68 1.36
C ILE A 79 10.30 15.28 0.02
N LEU A 80 10.95 16.45 0.02
CA LEU A 80 11.49 17.04 -1.22
C LEU A 80 12.53 16.13 -1.87
N THR A 81 13.46 15.58 -1.10
CA THR A 81 14.48 14.65 -1.62
C THR A 81 13.83 13.41 -2.22
N CYS A 82 12.85 12.83 -1.52
CA CYS A 82 12.12 11.67 -2.03
C CYS A 82 11.30 12.01 -3.30
N CYS A 83 10.66 13.18 -3.38
CA CYS A 83 9.97 13.62 -4.59
C CYS A 83 10.93 13.83 -5.77
N ALA A 84 12.13 14.38 -5.52
CA ALA A 84 13.16 14.52 -6.53
C ALA A 84 13.65 13.14 -7.01
N VAL A 85 13.95 12.22 -6.09
CA VAL A 85 14.34 10.84 -6.43
C VAL A 85 13.24 10.14 -7.23
N PHE A 86 11.99 10.26 -6.82
CA PHE A 86 10.84 9.68 -7.52
C PHE A 86 10.73 10.20 -8.96
N THR A 87 10.83 11.51 -9.14
CA THR A 87 10.79 12.16 -10.46
C THR A 87 11.95 11.75 -11.35
N LEU A 88 13.19 11.83 -10.82
CA LEU A 88 14.40 11.45 -11.55
C LEU A 88 14.43 9.96 -11.90
N ALA A 89 13.91 9.11 -11.02
CA ALA A 89 13.80 7.68 -11.28
C ALA A 89 12.81 7.38 -12.42
N PHE A 90 11.68 8.07 -12.50
CA PHE A 90 10.77 7.93 -13.65
C PHE A 90 11.37 8.50 -14.95
N LEU A 91 12.09 9.61 -14.90
CA LEU A 91 12.85 10.12 -16.06
C LEU A 91 13.95 9.13 -16.47
N GLY A 92 14.66 8.56 -15.51
CA GLY A 92 15.66 7.52 -15.75
C GLY A 92 15.05 6.26 -16.38
N ALA A 93 13.88 5.83 -15.91
CA ALA A 93 13.17 4.69 -16.50
C ALA A 93 12.72 4.98 -17.93
N TYR A 94 12.27 6.19 -18.23
CA TYR A 94 11.92 6.62 -19.59
C TYR A 94 13.12 6.54 -20.55
N GLY A 95 14.32 6.94 -20.11
CA GLY A 95 15.54 6.95 -20.93
C GLY A 95 16.41 5.68 -20.81
N ALA A 96 15.99 4.69 -20.03
CA ALA A 96 16.81 3.51 -19.77
C ALA A 96 16.85 2.57 -20.98
N SER A 97 18.03 2.41 -21.59
CA SER A 97 18.30 1.42 -22.64
C SER A 97 18.81 0.07 -22.08
N GLN A 98 19.17 0.01 -20.81
CA GLN A 98 19.69 -1.18 -20.15
C GLN A 98 18.78 -1.63 -19.01
N LEU A 99 18.53 -2.94 -18.91
CA LEU A 99 17.62 -3.52 -17.91
C LEU A 99 18.05 -3.20 -16.47
N TRP A 100 19.34 -3.26 -16.15
CA TRP A 100 19.82 -2.99 -14.78
C TRP A 100 19.52 -1.54 -14.34
N LEU A 101 19.64 -0.56 -15.27
CA LEU A 101 19.33 0.85 -14.98
C LEU A 101 17.81 1.02 -14.77
N PHE A 102 17.00 0.41 -15.64
CA PHE A 102 15.55 0.40 -15.49
C PHE A 102 15.13 -0.24 -14.17
N TYR A 103 15.72 -1.38 -13.81
CA TYR A 103 15.49 -2.04 -12.53
C TYR A 103 15.84 -1.14 -11.34
N LEU A 104 16.99 -0.49 -11.35
CA LEU A 104 17.39 0.46 -10.32
C LEU A 104 16.37 1.61 -10.18
N CYS A 105 15.92 2.16 -11.31
CA CYS A 105 14.90 3.20 -11.32
C CYS A 105 13.59 2.71 -10.68
N LEU A 106 13.12 1.50 -10.96
CA LEU A 106 11.93 0.94 -10.32
C LEU A 106 12.11 0.77 -8.80
N VAL A 107 13.28 0.31 -8.35
CA VAL A 107 13.59 0.23 -6.90
C VAL A 107 13.53 1.61 -6.26
N LEU A 108 14.12 2.63 -6.89
CA LEU A 108 14.11 4.00 -6.38
C LEU A 108 12.70 4.62 -6.36
N VAL A 109 11.88 4.37 -7.37
CA VAL A 109 10.45 4.79 -7.37
C VAL A 109 9.71 4.16 -6.18
N ASN A 110 9.86 2.84 -5.98
CA ASN A 110 9.19 2.14 -4.89
C ASN A 110 9.67 2.61 -3.52
N LEU A 111 10.97 2.81 -3.35
CA LEU A 111 11.57 3.33 -2.12
C LEU A 111 11.09 4.75 -1.81
N ALA A 112 11.19 5.67 -2.77
CA ALA A 112 10.80 7.06 -2.57
C ALA A 112 9.31 7.18 -2.23
N TYR A 113 8.45 6.44 -2.95
CA TYR A 113 7.02 6.35 -2.65
C TYR A 113 6.77 5.83 -1.24
N ALA A 114 7.43 4.75 -0.83
CA ALA A 114 7.25 4.16 0.50
C ALA A 114 7.68 5.12 1.62
N VAL A 115 8.79 5.84 1.45
CA VAL A 115 9.26 6.83 2.44
C VAL A 115 8.29 8.00 2.57
N ILE A 116 7.78 8.52 1.46
CA ILE A 116 6.77 9.59 1.48
C ILE A 116 5.48 9.09 2.14
N ASP A 117 5.02 7.88 1.84
CA ASP A 117 3.84 7.28 2.46
C ASP A 117 3.98 7.12 3.98
N ILE A 118 5.17 6.71 4.45
CA ILE A 118 5.52 6.67 5.88
C ILE A 118 5.49 8.07 6.49
N ALA A 119 6.08 9.07 5.82
CA ALA A 119 6.10 10.44 6.30
C ALA A 119 4.69 11.04 6.41
N VAL A 120 3.81 10.75 5.44
CA VAL A 120 2.40 11.16 5.48
C VAL A 120 1.68 10.54 6.68
N LYS A 121 1.82 9.23 6.90
CA LYS A 121 1.20 8.53 8.04
C LYS A 121 1.73 9.03 9.39
N SER A 122 3.04 9.21 9.50
CA SER A 122 3.68 9.77 10.69
C SER A 122 3.22 11.21 10.96
N GLY A 123 3.06 12.02 9.91
CA GLY A 123 2.57 13.39 10.00
C GLY A 123 1.15 13.49 10.57
N PHE A 124 0.27 12.52 10.34
CA PHE A 124 -1.05 12.52 10.97
C PHE A 124 -0.96 12.44 12.49
N GLY A 125 0.00 11.65 13.00
CA GLY A 125 0.24 11.54 14.43
C GLY A 125 0.76 12.81 15.09
N SER A 126 1.46 13.68 14.36
CA SER A 126 1.98 14.95 14.88
C SER A 126 1.02 16.14 14.66
N LEU A 127 0.23 16.12 13.57
CA LEU A 127 -0.62 17.25 13.18
C LEU A 127 -2.07 17.13 13.68
N LEU A 128 -2.53 15.92 14.06
CA LEU A 128 -3.92 15.68 14.42
C LEU A 128 -4.08 15.08 15.82
N PRO A 129 -5.11 15.51 16.56
CA PRO A 129 -5.54 14.82 17.76
C PRO A 129 -6.01 13.38 17.42
N VAL A 130 -5.94 12.49 18.41
CA VAL A 130 -6.14 11.03 18.22
C VAL A 130 -7.51 10.68 17.62
N ASP A 131 -8.54 11.43 18.00
CA ASP A 131 -9.93 11.25 17.54
C ASP A 131 -10.15 11.59 16.06
N GLN A 132 -9.30 12.44 15.47
CA GLN A 132 -9.40 12.84 14.05
C GLN A 132 -8.54 11.97 13.11
N ARG A 133 -7.62 11.15 13.63
CA ARG A 133 -6.67 10.37 12.81
C ARG A 133 -7.35 9.30 11.96
N SER A 134 -8.41 8.66 12.48
CA SER A 134 -9.19 7.68 11.72
C SER A 134 -9.79 8.28 10.45
N GLU A 135 -10.31 9.50 10.54
CA GLU A 135 -10.84 10.23 9.39
C GLU A 135 -9.73 10.56 8.38
N ALA A 136 -8.56 11.01 8.84
CA ALA A 136 -7.41 11.31 7.98
C ALA A 136 -6.89 10.06 7.24
N PHE A 137 -6.77 8.92 7.93
CA PHE A 137 -6.39 7.64 7.30
C PHE A 137 -7.43 7.20 6.26
N SER A 138 -8.71 7.41 6.53
CA SER A 138 -9.78 7.07 5.59
C SER A 138 -9.76 7.96 4.35
N ILE A 139 -9.51 9.26 4.50
CA ILE A 139 -9.32 10.20 3.39
C ILE A 139 -8.09 9.81 2.58
N LYS A 140 -6.96 9.54 3.24
CA LYS A 140 -5.72 9.09 2.58
C LYS A 140 -6.00 7.86 1.71
N TYR A 141 -6.66 6.85 2.27
CA TYR A 141 -6.94 5.62 1.55
C TYR A 141 -7.90 5.84 0.37
N THR A 142 -8.92 6.69 0.53
CA THR A 142 -9.82 7.10 -0.57
C THR A 142 -9.03 7.76 -1.69
N LEU A 143 -8.14 8.71 -1.38
CA LEU A 143 -7.31 9.42 -2.36
C LEU A 143 -6.35 8.47 -3.10
N THR A 144 -5.75 7.53 -2.38
CA THR A 144 -4.91 6.46 -2.95
C THR A 144 -5.71 5.63 -3.96
N ASN A 145 -6.92 5.20 -3.61
CA ASN A 145 -7.76 4.41 -4.52
C ASN A 145 -8.26 5.21 -5.72
N ILE A 146 -8.53 6.51 -5.57
CA ILE A 146 -8.84 7.40 -6.71
C ILE A 146 -7.63 7.44 -7.67
N GLY A 147 -6.41 7.54 -7.14
CA GLY A 147 -5.18 7.49 -7.94
C GLY A 147 -5.05 6.18 -8.74
N TYR A 148 -5.28 5.04 -8.07
CA TYR A 148 -5.27 3.72 -8.74
C TYR A 148 -6.40 3.54 -9.76
N ALA A 149 -7.57 4.11 -9.53
CA ALA A 149 -8.69 4.03 -10.45
C ALA A 149 -8.48 4.86 -11.72
N ILE A 150 -7.92 6.06 -11.60
CA ILE A 150 -7.73 6.99 -12.73
C ILE A 150 -6.44 6.71 -13.50
N GLY A 151 -5.37 6.32 -12.81
CA GLY A 151 -4.04 6.15 -13.39
C GLY A 151 -3.97 5.31 -14.66
N PRO A 152 -4.53 4.08 -14.68
CA PRO A 152 -4.52 3.23 -15.86
C PRO A 152 -5.16 3.86 -17.11
N PHE A 153 -6.21 4.65 -16.94
CA PHE A 153 -6.88 5.34 -18.06
C PHE A 153 -5.99 6.46 -18.63
N LEU A 154 -5.34 7.24 -17.76
CA LEU A 154 -4.38 8.25 -18.22
C LEU A 154 -3.17 7.58 -18.90
N GLY A 155 -2.69 6.49 -18.33
CA GLY A 155 -1.62 5.69 -18.92
C GLY A 155 -2.00 5.15 -20.30
N ALA A 156 -3.23 4.65 -20.49
CA ALA A 156 -3.73 4.16 -21.77
C ALA A 156 -3.69 5.26 -22.85
N GLY A 157 -4.15 6.46 -22.47
CA GLY A 157 -4.18 7.59 -23.40
C GLY A 157 -2.80 7.93 -23.96
N VAL A 158 -1.76 7.96 -23.11
CA VAL A 158 -0.40 8.29 -23.56
C VAL A 158 0.37 7.08 -24.12
N ALA A 159 0.14 5.87 -23.60
CA ALA A 159 0.75 4.64 -24.11
C ALA A 159 0.32 4.30 -25.54
N SER A 160 -0.86 4.76 -25.97
CA SER A 160 -1.31 4.62 -27.36
C SER A 160 -0.48 5.43 -28.36
N LEU A 161 0.24 6.46 -27.92
CA LEU A 161 1.16 7.26 -28.72
C LEU A 161 2.56 6.64 -28.71
N ASP A 162 3.07 6.32 -27.54
CA ASP A 162 4.33 5.60 -27.33
C ASP A 162 4.31 4.91 -25.97
N ILE A 163 4.76 3.65 -25.92
CA ILE A 163 4.73 2.80 -24.72
C ILE A 163 5.62 3.33 -23.58
N SER A 164 6.57 4.21 -23.85
CA SER A 164 7.45 4.83 -22.86
C SER A 164 6.85 6.09 -22.22
N LEU A 165 5.89 6.76 -22.88
CA LEU A 165 5.29 8.02 -22.41
C LEU A 165 4.61 7.94 -21.03
N PRO A 166 4.04 6.81 -20.58
CA PRO A 166 3.57 6.68 -19.21
C PRO A 166 4.62 7.03 -18.16
N PHE A 167 5.91 6.68 -18.39
CA PHE A 167 7.00 7.03 -17.46
C PHE A 167 7.25 8.54 -17.44
N LEU A 168 7.20 9.20 -18.61
CA LEU A 168 7.37 10.64 -18.70
C LEU A 168 6.20 11.39 -18.03
N LEU A 169 4.96 10.94 -18.23
CA LEU A 169 3.79 11.51 -17.55
C LEU A 169 3.92 11.34 -16.02
N SER A 170 4.36 10.19 -15.55
CA SER A 170 4.59 9.92 -14.12
C SER A 170 5.68 10.82 -13.55
N ALA A 171 6.77 11.04 -14.29
CA ALA A 171 7.80 12.01 -13.92
C ALA A 171 7.23 13.44 -13.84
N GLY A 172 6.38 13.84 -14.79
CA GLY A 172 5.72 15.14 -14.79
C GLY A 172 4.81 15.36 -13.58
N LEU A 173 4.03 14.34 -13.19
CA LEU A 173 3.21 14.37 -11.98
C LEU A 173 4.08 14.46 -10.72
N GLY A 174 5.18 13.70 -10.64
CA GLY A 174 6.16 13.78 -9.55
C GLY A 174 6.80 15.16 -9.44
N ALA A 175 7.24 15.74 -10.58
CA ALA A 175 7.81 17.08 -10.65
C ALA A 175 6.79 18.15 -10.25
N GLY A 176 5.54 18.03 -10.70
CA GLY A 176 4.46 18.93 -10.32
C GLY A 176 4.24 18.93 -8.80
N TYR A 177 4.18 17.76 -8.19
CA TYR A 177 4.06 17.66 -6.72
C TYR A 177 5.32 18.19 -6.01
N PHE A 178 6.52 17.89 -6.51
CA PHE A 178 7.77 18.45 -6.00
C PHE A 178 7.73 19.99 -5.95
N LEU A 179 7.33 20.65 -7.05
CA LEU A 179 7.22 22.11 -7.12
C LEU A 179 6.16 22.65 -6.15
N ILE A 180 5.00 22.01 -6.09
CA ILE A 180 3.94 22.37 -5.14
C ILE A 180 4.48 22.30 -3.71
N TYR A 181 5.14 21.21 -3.36
CA TYR A 181 5.67 21.02 -1.99
C TYR A 181 6.85 21.96 -1.69
N CYS A 182 7.67 22.32 -2.70
CA CYS A 182 8.75 23.28 -2.56
C CYS A 182 8.22 24.68 -2.18
N VAL A 183 7.09 25.09 -2.78
CA VAL A 183 6.51 26.43 -2.55
C VAL A 183 5.67 26.46 -1.27
N TRP A 184 4.79 25.48 -1.04
CA TRP A 184 3.80 25.48 0.03
C TRP A 184 4.09 24.52 1.18
N GLY A 185 5.16 23.71 1.08
CA GLY A 185 5.55 22.78 2.15
C GLY A 185 5.95 23.53 3.42
N ASP A 186 5.55 22.99 4.55
CA ASP A 186 5.87 23.54 5.86
C ASP A 186 7.33 23.21 6.24
N LYS A 187 8.17 24.24 6.21
CA LYS A 187 9.61 24.14 6.55
C LYS A 187 9.85 23.86 8.03
N ASN A 188 8.87 24.14 8.87
CA ASN A 188 8.95 23.98 10.32
C ASN A 188 8.25 22.70 10.81
N LEU A 189 7.79 21.86 9.88
CA LEU A 189 7.20 20.55 10.25
C LEU A 189 8.28 19.72 10.94
N ALA A 190 8.34 19.83 12.26
CA ALA A 190 9.36 19.22 13.09
C ALA A 190 9.10 17.72 13.22
N THR A 191 10.16 16.94 13.07
CA THR A 191 10.29 15.67 13.77
C THR A 191 10.32 15.94 15.26
N VAL A 192 9.77 15.04 16.05
CA VAL A 192 9.81 15.15 17.52
C VAL A 192 11.26 15.37 17.94
N GLU A 193 11.56 16.54 18.53
CA GLU A 193 12.85 16.80 19.17
C GLU A 193 12.99 15.84 20.36
N THR A 194 13.65 14.73 20.12
CA THR A 194 14.08 13.86 21.21
C THR A 194 15.43 14.39 21.66
N GLY A 195 15.52 14.98 22.84
CA GLY A 195 16.77 15.37 23.50
C GLY A 195 17.65 14.15 23.84
N GLN A 196 17.44 13.03 23.20
CA GLN A 196 18.16 11.77 23.40
C GLN A 196 19.27 11.60 22.35
N PRO A 197 20.41 11.01 22.72
CA PRO A 197 21.48 10.73 21.77
C PRO A 197 21.01 9.85 20.62
N PRO A 198 21.54 10.04 19.40
CA PRO A 198 21.09 9.33 18.22
C PRO A 198 21.39 7.82 18.34
N THR A 199 20.34 7.03 18.55
CA THR A 199 20.43 5.56 18.57
C THR A 199 20.70 5.04 17.16
N PRO A 200 21.67 4.15 16.92
CA PRO A 200 21.96 3.61 15.59
C PRO A 200 20.79 2.76 15.06
N PHE A 201 20.62 2.70 13.74
CA PHE A 201 19.52 1.98 13.07
C PHE A 201 19.35 0.54 13.57
N LEU A 202 20.45 -0.21 13.70
CA LEU A 202 20.39 -1.60 14.16
C LEU A 202 19.90 -1.74 15.61
N ALA A 203 20.18 -0.77 16.48
CA ALA A 203 19.68 -0.79 17.85
C ALA A 203 18.16 -0.53 17.87
N VAL A 204 17.67 0.42 17.05
CA VAL A 204 16.23 0.63 16.87
C VAL A 204 15.56 -0.63 16.31
N GLY A 205 16.16 -1.28 15.31
CA GLY A 205 15.68 -2.55 14.77
C GLY A 205 15.53 -3.64 15.84
N LYS A 206 16.47 -3.75 16.79
CA LYS A 206 16.35 -4.67 17.93
C LYS A 206 15.17 -4.31 18.86
N VAL A 207 14.92 -3.03 19.07
CA VAL A 207 13.74 -2.57 19.85
C VAL A 207 12.44 -2.99 19.18
N LEU A 208 12.33 -2.79 17.85
CA LEU A 208 11.14 -3.19 17.10
C LEU A 208 10.90 -4.70 17.16
N LEU A 209 11.94 -5.51 17.02
CA LEU A 209 11.85 -6.98 17.12
C LEU A 209 11.47 -7.48 18.52
N ARG A 210 11.70 -6.68 19.56
CA ARG A 210 11.28 -6.98 20.94
C ARG A 210 9.86 -6.49 21.24
N ASP A 211 9.32 -5.58 20.44
CA ASP A 211 7.91 -5.23 20.51
C ASP A 211 7.05 -6.31 19.85
N TYR A 212 6.69 -7.32 20.63
CA TYR A 212 5.89 -8.45 20.16
C TYR A 212 4.51 -8.03 19.60
N ARG A 213 3.97 -6.88 20.02
CA ARG A 213 2.74 -6.34 19.46
C ARG A 213 2.97 -5.92 18.02
N LEU A 214 4.03 -5.15 17.78
CA LEU A 214 4.41 -4.73 16.43
C LEU A 214 4.72 -5.94 15.54
N VAL A 215 5.48 -6.91 16.05
CA VAL A 215 5.81 -8.15 15.31
C VAL A 215 4.56 -8.90 14.92
N CYS A 216 3.63 -9.12 15.84
CA CYS A 216 2.35 -9.78 15.55
C CYS A 216 1.54 -9.00 14.51
N PHE A 217 1.46 -7.67 14.62
CA PHE A 217 0.71 -6.86 13.66
C PHE A 217 1.37 -6.81 12.29
N THR A 218 2.70 -6.77 12.21
CA THR A 218 3.44 -6.84 10.96
C THR A 218 3.23 -8.19 10.26
N LEU A 219 3.29 -9.31 11.02
CA LEU A 219 3.02 -10.64 10.47
C LEU A 219 1.56 -10.79 10.05
N GLY A 220 0.62 -10.29 10.86
CA GLY A 220 -0.80 -10.26 10.51
C GLY A 220 -1.05 -9.47 9.22
N GLY A 221 -0.45 -8.29 9.09
CA GLY A 221 -0.53 -7.45 7.89
C GLY A 221 0.09 -8.11 6.66
N LEU A 222 1.25 -8.76 6.81
CA LEU A 222 1.90 -9.49 5.72
C LEU A 222 1.01 -10.63 5.21
N LEU A 223 0.45 -11.45 6.11
CA LEU A 223 -0.43 -12.57 5.75
C LEU A 223 -1.74 -12.09 5.13
N SER A 224 -2.33 -11.03 5.67
CA SER A 224 -3.53 -10.42 5.09
C SER A 224 -3.24 -9.83 3.72
N ALA A 225 -2.08 -9.20 3.52
CA ALA A 225 -1.71 -8.58 2.24
C ALA A 225 -1.49 -9.62 1.11
N VAL A 226 -1.17 -10.88 1.43
CA VAL A 226 -1.20 -11.97 0.45
C VAL A 226 -2.56 -12.05 -0.24
N VAL A 227 -3.63 -11.71 0.48
CA VAL A 227 -5.01 -11.84 0.01
C VAL A 227 -5.48 -10.60 -0.73
N PHE A 228 -5.37 -9.43 -0.11
CA PHE A 228 -5.94 -8.21 -0.71
C PHE A 228 -4.96 -7.41 -1.57
N GLY A 229 -3.64 -7.64 -1.40
CA GLY A 229 -2.63 -6.77 -2.02
C GLY A 229 -2.58 -6.81 -3.54
N GLN A 230 -2.88 -7.95 -4.15
CA GLN A 230 -2.84 -8.16 -5.61
C GLN A 230 -4.03 -9.02 -6.08
N PHE A 231 -5.23 -8.73 -5.58
CA PHE A 231 -6.42 -9.54 -5.89
C PHE A 231 -6.71 -9.65 -7.40
N THR A 232 -6.47 -8.60 -8.16
CA THR A 232 -6.66 -8.61 -9.61
C THR A 232 -5.78 -9.63 -10.30
N ALA A 233 -4.53 -9.80 -9.84
CA ALA A 233 -3.59 -10.72 -10.45
C ALA A 233 -4.02 -12.18 -10.22
N TYR A 234 -4.28 -12.60 -8.98
CA TYR A 234 -4.65 -13.99 -8.73
C TYR A 234 -6.06 -14.34 -9.22
N LEU A 235 -7.02 -13.40 -9.21
CA LEU A 235 -8.33 -13.63 -9.83
C LEU A 235 -8.21 -13.79 -11.36
N SER A 236 -7.34 -12.99 -12.01
CA SER A 236 -7.05 -13.16 -13.44
C SER A 236 -6.45 -14.53 -13.72
N GLN A 237 -5.47 -14.99 -12.93
CA GLN A 237 -4.87 -16.32 -13.06
C GLN A 237 -5.93 -17.42 -12.92
N TYR A 238 -6.80 -17.34 -11.92
CA TYR A 238 -7.90 -18.28 -11.71
C TYR A 238 -8.84 -18.33 -12.90
N LEU A 239 -9.29 -17.18 -13.38
CA LEU A 239 -10.26 -17.08 -14.47
C LEU A 239 -9.69 -17.53 -15.82
N VAL A 240 -8.41 -17.26 -16.10
CA VAL A 240 -7.73 -17.74 -17.32
C VAL A 240 -7.73 -19.27 -17.38
N VAL A 241 -7.57 -19.93 -16.23
CA VAL A 241 -7.56 -21.41 -16.18
C VAL A 241 -8.97 -22.01 -16.19
N THR A 242 -9.98 -21.27 -15.70
CA THR A 242 -11.34 -21.83 -15.48
C THR A 242 -12.38 -21.34 -16.44
N THR A 243 -12.11 -20.30 -17.24
CA THR A 243 -13.10 -19.67 -18.15
C THR A 243 -12.53 -19.35 -19.52
N THR A 244 -13.39 -18.92 -20.44
CA THR A 244 -12.96 -18.45 -21.76
C THR A 244 -12.40 -17.01 -21.69
N PRO A 245 -11.52 -16.58 -22.62
CA PRO A 245 -10.93 -15.24 -22.60
C PRO A 245 -11.95 -14.10 -22.52
N GLY A 246 -13.06 -14.20 -23.28
CA GLY A 246 -14.11 -13.18 -23.23
C GLY A 246 -14.84 -13.10 -21.87
N THR A 247 -15.07 -14.26 -21.25
CA THR A 247 -15.66 -14.34 -19.91
C THR A 247 -14.71 -13.83 -18.85
N THR A 248 -13.42 -14.19 -18.92
CA THR A 248 -12.36 -13.68 -18.06
C THR A 248 -12.34 -12.16 -18.07
N TYR A 249 -12.24 -11.56 -19.26
CA TYR A 249 -12.20 -10.09 -19.40
C TYR A 249 -13.44 -9.44 -18.80
N ARG A 250 -14.63 -9.97 -19.09
CA ARG A 250 -15.88 -9.46 -18.56
C ARG A 250 -15.96 -9.51 -17.04
N ILE A 251 -15.55 -10.62 -16.43
CA ILE A 251 -15.58 -10.78 -14.96
C ILE A 251 -14.56 -9.83 -14.31
N ILE A 252 -13.30 -9.83 -14.77
CA ILE A 252 -12.24 -9.00 -14.17
C ILE A 252 -12.58 -7.52 -14.25
N SER A 253 -13.02 -7.01 -15.41
CA SER A 253 -13.38 -5.61 -15.55
C SER A 253 -14.55 -5.23 -14.63
N THR A 254 -15.56 -6.10 -14.48
CA THR A 254 -16.70 -5.86 -13.61
C THR A 254 -16.31 -5.88 -12.14
N VAL A 255 -15.48 -6.84 -11.72
CA VAL A 255 -14.98 -6.99 -10.34
C VAL A 255 -14.12 -5.78 -9.94
N VAL A 256 -13.21 -5.36 -10.81
CA VAL A 256 -12.37 -4.17 -10.58
C VAL A 256 -13.22 -2.90 -10.48
N ALA A 257 -14.20 -2.73 -11.38
CA ALA A 257 -15.12 -1.60 -11.32
C ALA A 257 -15.97 -1.62 -10.04
N THR A 258 -16.43 -2.79 -9.59
CA THR A 258 -17.17 -2.95 -8.33
C THR A 258 -16.31 -2.54 -7.14
N ASN A 259 -15.05 -3.00 -7.05
CA ASN A 259 -14.12 -2.60 -6.00
C ASN A 259 -13.92 -1.09 -5.98
N ALA A 260 -13.57 -0.49 -7.11
CA ALA A 260 -13.33 0.94 -7.20
C ALA A 260 -14.56 1.77 -6.79
N LEU A 261 -15.75 1.40 -7.27
CA LEU A 261 -16.99 2.09 -6.93
C LEU A 261 -17.31 1.99 -5.44
N MET A 262 -17.16 0.81 -4.85
CA MET A 262 -17.39 0.57 -3.42
C MET A 262 -16.41 1.37 -2.56
N VAL A 263 -15.11 1.35 -2.88
CA VAL A 263 -14.10 2.11 -2.12
C VAL A 263 -14.37 3.61 -2.23
N ILE A 264 -14.54 4.16 -3.43
CA ILE A 264 -14.77 5.60 -3.61
C ILE A 264 -16.04 6.07 -2.89
N SER A 265 -17.10 5.24 -2.89
CA SER A 265 -18.38 5.60 -2.29
C SER A 265 -18.41 5.45 -0.77
N LEU A 266 -17.80 4.40 -0.22
CA LEU A 266 -18.01 3.98 1.17
C LEU A 266 -16.78 4.18 2.07
N GLN A 267 -15.58 4.24 1.54
CA GLN A 267 -14.33 4.31 2.32
C GLN A 267 -14.35 5.43 3.36
N TYR A 268 -14.67 6.64 2.95
CA TYR A 268 -14.71 7.78 3.85
C TYR A 268 -15.81 7.63 4.93
N SER A 269 -17.01 7.19 4.55
CA SER A 269 -18.15 7.12 5.46
C SER A 269 -18.05 5.98 6.48
N LEU A 270 -17.48 4.85 6.11
CA LEU A 270 -17.24 3.72 7.01
C LEU A 270 -15.94 3.90 7.81
N GLY A 271 -14.86 4.27 7.15
CA GLY A 271 -13.54 4.35 7.76
C GLY A 271 -13.47 5.37 8.91
N LYS A 272 -14.14 6.52 8.81
CA LYS A 272 -14.21 7.50 9.91
C LYS A 272 -14.93 6.99 11.16
N ARG A 273 -15.70 5.90 11.07
CA ARG A 273 -16.41 5.29 12.21
C ARG A 273 -15.53 4.29 12.97
N ILE A 274 -14.38 3.92 12.41
CA ILE A 274 -13.44 3.00 13.04
C ILE A 274 -12.88 3.67 14.29
N SER A 275 -13.25 3.15 15.46
CA SER A 275 -12.83 3.70 16.74
C SER A 275 -11.62 2.95 17.29
N ARG A 276 -10.68 3.70 17.88
CA ARG A 276 -9.51 3.13 18.57
C ARG A 276 -9.88 2.12 19.66
N ARG A 277 -11.01 2.34 20.34
CA ARG A 277 -11.49 1.48 21.43
C ARG A 277 -11.82 0.05 20.99
N HIS A 278 -12.25 -0.15 19.75
CA HIS A 278 -12.75 -1.43 19.24
C HIS A 278 -11.97 -1.93 18.01
N LEU A 279 -10.67 -1.58 17.89
CA LEU A 279 -9.87 -1.95 16.71
C LEU A 279 -9.82 -3.45 16.44
N ASN A 280 -9.69 -4.27 17.48
CA ASN A 280 -9.68 -5.74 17.33
C ASN A 280 -11.02 -6.26 16.77
N ALA A 281 -12.14 -5.69 17.19
CA ALA A 281 -13.45 -6.05 16.66
C ALA A 281 -13.63 -5.61 15.20
N TRP A 282 -13.13 -4.41 14.83
CA TRP A 282 -13.13 -3.95 13.45
C TRP A 282 -12.26 -4.83 12.56
N LEU A 283 -11.04 -5.19 13.00
CA LEU A 283 -10.18 -6.11 12.27
C LEU A 283 -10.84 -7.48 12.10
N ALA A 284 -11.40 -8.05 13.17
CA ALA A 284 -12.11 -9.33 13.09
C ALA A 284 -13.29 -9.29 12.12
N ALA A 285 -14.10 -8.22 12.15
CA ALA A 285 -15.21 -8.03 11.21
C ALA A 285 -14.72 -7.93 9.77
N GLY A 286 -13.68 -7.12 9.49
CA GLY A 286 -13.12 -6.98 8.15
C GLY A 286 -12.51 -8.27 7.61
N LEU A 287 -11.77 -9.01 8.43
CA LEU A 287 -11.21 -10.32 8.05
C LEU A 287 -12.32 -11.36 7.80
N SER A 288 -13.40 -11.35 8.59
CA SER A 288 -14.57 -12.21 8.34
C SER A 288 -15.22 -11.91 7.00
N LEU A 289 -15.33 -10.63 6.61
CA LEU A 289 -15.83 -10.22 5.30
C LEU A 289 -14.91 -10.69 4.16
N PHE A 290 -13.59 -10.70 4.34
CA PHE A 290 -12.67 -11.30 3.36
C PHE A 290 -12.93 -12.80 3.20
N ILE A 291 -13.14 -13.56 4.29
CA ILE A 291 -13.44 -14.98 4.22
C ILE A 291 -14.76 -15.22 3.47
N VAL A 292 -15.81 -14.43 3.77
CA VAL A 292 -17.10 -14.54 3.07
C VAL A 292 -16.95 -14.18 1.59
N GLY A 293 -16.22 -13.11 1.26
CA GLY A 293 -15.93 -12.72 -0.12
C GLY A 293 -15.16 -13.80 -0.90
N LEU A 294 -14.10 -14.38 -0.31
CA LEU A 294 -13.33 -15.48 -0.90
C LEU A 294 -14.20 -16.74 -1.10
N SER A 295 -15.05 -17.06 -0.13
CA SER A 295 -16.04 -18.16 -0.27
C SER A 295 -17.00 -17.89 -1.42
N GLY A 296 -17.45 -16.64 -1.55
CA GLY A 296 -18.26 -16.20 -2.68
C GLY A 296 -17.54 -16.38 -4.02
N PHE A 297 -16.26 -16.05 -4.13
CA PHE A 297 -15.46 -16.28 -5.34
C PHE A 297 -15.33 -17.77 -5.66
N ALA A 298 -15.07 -18.62 -4.66
CA ALA A 298 -14.96 -20.06 -4.83
C ALA A 298 -16.26 -20.72 -5.34
N LEU A 299 -17.41 -20.14 -5.00
CA LEU A 299 -18.74 -20.65 -5.37
C LEU A 299 -19.36 -19.91 -6.57
N SER A 300 -18.65 -18.94 -7.15
CA SER A 300 -19.19 -18.08 -8.21
C SER A 300 -19.37 -18.81 -9.53
N THR A 301 -20.62 -18.89 -9.97
CA THR A 301 -21.01 -19.46 -11.29
C THR A 301 -21.56 -18.40 -12.24
N THR A 302 -22.02 -17.27 -11.71
CA THR A 302 -22.62 -16.18 -12.48
C THR A 302 -21.94 -14.84 -12.19
N LEU A 303 -22.03 -13.89 -13.13
CA LEU A 303 -21.43 -12.55 -12.96
C LEU A 303 -22.00 -11.83 -11.73
N VAL A 304 -23.27 -12.04 -11.42
CA VAL A 304 -23.93 -11.41 -10.24
C VAL A 304 -23.28 -11.88 -8.95
N VAL A 305 -22.98 -13.18 -8.83
CA VAL A 305 -22.30 -13.74 -7.63
C VAL A 305 -20.89 -13.18 -7.51
N TRP A 306 -20.14 -13.02 -8.63
CA TRP A 306 -18.84 -12.35 -8.65
C TRP A 306 -18.92 -10.91 -8.11
N VAL A 307 -19.92 -10.14 -8.54
CA VAL A 307 -20.15 -8.75 -8.08
C VAL A 307 -20.47 -8.71 -6.58
N ILE A 308 -21.35 -9.58 -6.10
CA ILE A 308 -21.72 -9.63 -4.68
C ILE A 308 -20.52 -10.03 -3.82
N ALA A 309 -19.80 -11.08 -4.25
CA ALA A 309 -18.59 -11.54 -3.55
C ALA A 309 -17.53 -10.44 -3.47
N MET A 310 -17.33 -9.70 -4.57
CA MET A 310 -16.40 -8.58 -4.60
C MET A 310 -16.86 -7.41 -3.73
N ALA A 311 -18.13 -7.09 -3.72
CA ALA A 311 -18.68 -6.05 -2.84
C ALA A 311 -18.44 -6.40 -1.35
N ILE A 312 -18.64 -7.65 -0.95
CA ILE A 312 -18.37 -8.13 0.41
C ILE A 312 -16.86 -8.09 0.72
N PHE A 313 -16.03 -8.57 -0.21
CA PHE A 313 -14.57 -8.52 -0.09
C PHE A 313 -14.08 -7.08 0.09
N THR A 314 -14.60 -6.15 -0.70
CA THR A 314 -14.24 -4.73 -0.63
C THR A 314 -14.69 -4.07 0.68
N LEU A 315 -15.83 -4.47 1.26
CA LEU A 315 -16.19 -4.02 2.61
C LEU A 315 -15.15 -4.45 3.65
N GLY A 316 -14.61 -5.66 3.52
CA GLY A 316 -13.47 -6.10 4.33
C GLY A 316 -12.25 -5.19 4.18
N GLU A 317 -11.90 -4.86 2.94
CA GLU A 317 -10.80 -3.96 2.58
C GLU A 317 -10.98 -2.56 3.20
N ILE A 318 -12.16 -1.96 3.03
CA ILE A 318 -12.52 -0.63 3.58
C ILE A 318 -12.34 -0.56 5.10
N ILE A 319 -12.54 -1.68 5.80
CA ILE A 319 -12.42 -1.76 7.25
C ILE A 319 -10.96 -2.05 7.68
N VAL A 320 -10.32 -3.05 7.07
CA VAL A 320 -9.03 -3.55 7.53
C VAL A 320 -7.94 -2.51 7.37
N PHE A 321 -7.83 -1.83 6.23
CA PHE A 321 -6.75 -0.87 6.01
C PHE A 321 -6.70 0.28 7.02
N PRO A 322 -7.78 1.06 7.24
CA PRO A 322 -7.75 2.10 8.25
C PRO A 322 -7.57 1.55 9.67
N ALA A 323 -8.12 0.37 9.96
CA ALA A 323 -7.97 -0.26 11.28
C ALA A 323 -6.50 -0.64 11.55
N GLU A 324 -5.78 -1.17 10.55
CA GLU A 324 -4.33 -1.43 10.64
C GLU A 324 -3.54 -0.14 10.89
N TYR A 325 -3.81 0.93 10.11
CA TYR A 325 -3.13 2.22 10.30
C TYR A 325 -3.37 2.77 11.70
N MET A 326 -4.62 2.74 12.16
CA MET A 326 -5.01 3.18 13.51
C MET A 326 -4.38 2.32 14.60
N PHE A 327 -4.22 1.02 14.36
CA PHE A 327 -3.57 0.13 15.33
C PHE A 327 -2.09 0.48 15.47
N ILE A 328 -1.37 0.58 14.34
CA ILE A 328 0.04 0.99 14.34
C ILE A 328 0.22 2.37 15.01
N ASP A 329 -0.63 3.36 14.67
CA ASP A 329 -0.61 4.67 15.32
C ASP A 329 -0.84 4.57 16.85
N SER A 330 -1.62 3.59 17.29
CA SER A 330 -1.94 3.42 18.72
C SER A 330 -0.81 2.85 19.56
N ILE A 331 0.08 2.06 18.96
CA ILE A 331 1.21 1.40 19.63
C ILE A 331 2.54 2.12 19.41
N ALA A 332 2.65 2.89 18.34
CA ALA A 332 3.89 3.56 17.98
C ALA A 332 4.27 4.65 18.98
N PRO A 333 5.46 4.60 19.60
CA PRO A 333 6.01 5.73 20.34
C PRO A 333 6.18 6.95 19.43
N ASN A 334 6.01 8.16 19.96
CA ASN A 334 6.07 9.38 19.15
C ASN A 334 7.38 9.52 18.35
N HIS A 335 8.50 9.11 18.92
CA HIS A 335 9.84 9.21 18.33
C HIS A 335 10.21 8.03 17.40
N LEU A 336 9.32 7.03 17.23
CA LEU A 336 9.54 5.84 16.38
C LEU A 336 8.39 5.58 15.40
N ARG A 337 7.50 6.55 15.18
CA ARG A 337 6.33 6.39 14.28
C ARG A 337 6.73 5.99 12.87
N GLY A 338 7.77 6.61 12.33
CA GLY A 338 8.30 6.27 11.00
C GLY A 338 8.73 4.82 10.93
N MET A 339 9.47 4.34 11.93
CA MET A 339 9.89 2.93 11.99
C MET A 339 8.73 1.95 12.12
N TYR A 340 7.69 2.29 12.91
CA TYR A 340 6.51 1.44 13.07
C TYR A 340 5.70 1.36 11.76
N TYR A 341 5.51 2.47 11.05
CA TYR A 341 4.87 2.45 9.73
C TYR A 341 5.74 1.79 8.65
N ALA A 342 7.08 1.89 8.76
CA ALA A 342 7.97 1.14 7.89
C ALA A 342 7.87 -0.37 8.10
N ALA A 343 7.75 -0.83 9.35
CA ALA A 343 7.48 -2.24 9.65
C ALA A 343 6.14 -2.69 9.04
N GLN A 344 5.08 -1.87 9.10
CA GLN A 344 3.81 -2.16 8.44
C GLN A 344 3.96 -2.30 6.91
N ASN A 345 4.82 -1.49 6.27
CA ASN A 345 5.06 -1.57 4.83
C ASN A 345 5.69 -2.91 4.38
N LEU A 346 6.22 -3.72 5.30
CA LEU A 346 6.62 -5.10 5.00
C LEU A 346 5.44 -5.97 4.54
N GLY A 347 4.20 -5.56 4.80
CA GLY A 347 3.00 -6.14 4.20
C GLY A 347 3.05 -6.21 2.66
N ASN A 348 3.76 -5.28 1.99
CA ASN A 348 3.95 -5.32 0.54
C ASN A 348 4.67 -6.59 0.05
N ILE A 349 5.48 -7.23 0.91
CA ILE A 349 6.08 -8.55 0.62
C ILE A 349 4.97 -9.59 0.49
N GLY A 350 3.99 -9.58 1.40
CA GLY A 350 2.81 -10.44 1.29
C GLY A 350 2.03 -10.21 0.00
N ALA A 351 1.79 -8.93 -0.34
CA ALA A 351 1.14 -8.56 -1.59
C ALA A 351 1.87 -9.10 -2.84
N ALA A 352 3.21 -9.04 -2.85
CA ALA A 352 4.02 -9.57 -3.94
C ALA A 352 3.97 -11.11 -4.01
N LEU A 353 3.87 -11.79 -2.86
CA LEU A 353 3.82 -13.25 -2.78
C LEU A 353 2.47 -13.83 -3.19
N GLY A 354 1.37 -13.10 -3.01
CA GLY A 354 0.00 -13.59 -3.28
C GLY A 354 -0.16 -14.26 -4.64
N PRO A 355 0.08 -13.55 -5.76
CA PRO A 355 -0.04 -14.14 -7.09
C PRO A 355 0.92 -15.32 -7.35
N VAL A 356 2.12 -15.30 -6.77
CA VAL A 356 3.10 -16.39 -6.89
C VAL A 356 2.56 -17.66 -6.25
N LEU A 357 2.07 -17.56 -5.01
CA LEU A 357 1.50 -18.69 -4.27
C LEU A 357 0.24 -19.24 -4.98
N CYS A 358 -0.63 -18.34 -5.48
CA CYS A 358 -1.80 -18.75 -6.26
C CYS A 358 -1.40 -19.45 -7.55
N GLY A 359 -0.39 -18.96 -8.27
CA GLY A 359 0.13 -19.60 -9.47
C GLY A 359 0.66 -21.01 -9.20
N LEU A 360 1.39 -21.23 -8.10
CA LEU A 360 1.88 -22.54 -7.68
C LEU A 360 0.74 -23.52 -7.38
N VAL A 361 -0.31 -23.05 -6.70
CA VAL A 361 -1.49 -23.89 -6.43
C VAL A 361 -2.22 -24.23 -7.72
N LEU A 362 -2.43 -23.25 -8.60
CA LEU A 362 -3.10 -23.49 -9.90
C LEU A 362 -2.34 -24.46 -10.80
N ALA A 363 -1.02 -24.53 -10.68
CA ALA A 363 -0.20 -25.48 -11.46
C ALA A 363 -0.31 -26.93 -10.98
N THR A 364 -0.68 -27.17 -9.72
CA THR A 364 -0.58 -28.48 -9.07
C THR A 364 -1.86 -29.01 -8.47
N GLN A 365 -2.86 -28.15 -8.25
CA GLN A 365 -4.09 -28.44 -7.52
C GLN A 365 -5.33 -27.94 -8.29
N PRO A 366 -6.55 -28.43 -7.96
CA PRO A 366 -7.79 -27.89 -8.48
C PRO A 366 -7.88 -26.39 -8.25
N ALA A 367 -8.30 -25.62 -9.25
CA ALA A 367 -8.25 -24.17 -9.26
C ALA A 367 -8.89 -23.49 -8.02
N GLN A 368 -9.97 -24.05 -7.49
CA GLN A 368 -10.68 -23.52 -6.31
C GLN A 368 -9.82 -23.51 -5.04
N TYR A 369 -8.74 -24.32 -4.97
CA TYR A 369 -7.87 -24.40 -3.78
C TYR A 369 -7.09 -23.11 -3.51
N ILE A 370 -6.97 -22.21 -4.50
CA ILE A 370 -6.41 -20.88 -4.23
C ILE A 370 -7.23 -20.12 -3.19
N PHE A 371 -8.56 -20.18 -3.27
CA PHE A 371 -9.43 -19.49 -2.32
C PHE A 371 -9.33 -20.09 -0.91
N TYR A 372 -9.23 -21.41 -0.79
CA TYR A 372 -9.03 -22.09 0.50
C TYR A 372 -7.67 -21.72 1.11
N MET A 373 -6.62 -21.70 0.30
CA MET A 373 -5.30 -21.23 0.73
C MET A 373 -5.36 -19.77 1.20
N LEU A 374 -6.00 -18.88 0.44
CA LEU A 374 -6.14 -17.47 0.79
C LEU A 374 -6.94 -17.29 2.10
N MET A 375 -8.00 -18.08 2.33
CA MET A 375 -8.73 -18.08 3.60
C MET A 375 -7.84 -18.50 4.77
N LEU A 376 -6.95 -19.50 4.59
CA LEU A 376 -5.97 -19.88 5.62
C LEU A 376 -5.02 -18.73 5.97
N PHE A 377 -4.58 -17.95 4.97
CA PHE A 377 -3.76 -16.75 5.22
C PHE A 377 -4.54 -15.69 6.03
N ILE A 378 -5.82 -15.47 5.72
CA ILE A 378 -6.67 -14.54 6.50
C ILE A 378 -6.85 -15.04 7.96
N VAL A 379 -7.11 -16.32 8.15
CA VAL A 379 -7.24 -16.91 9.50
C VAL A 379 -5.93 -16.78 10.28
N ALA A 380 -4.80 -17.13 9.66
CA ALA A 380 -3.48 -17.01 10.28
C ALA A 380 -3.15 -15.54 10.61
N GLY A 381 -3.42 -14.60 9.68
CA GLY A 381 -3.27 -13.16 9.91
C GLY A 381 -4.15 -12.68 11.07
N GLY A 382 -5.40 -13.14 11.12
CA GLY A 382 -6.35 -12.85 12.20
C GLY A 382 -5.87 -13.34 13.57
N LEU A 383 -5.25 -14.52 13.63
CA LEU A 383 -4.64 -15.04 14.86
C LEU A 383 -3.50 -14.14 15.34
N PHE A 384 -2.63 -13.68 14.44
CA PHE A 384 -1.56 -12.74 14.81
C PHE A 384 -2.12 -11.41 15.30
N TYR A 385 -3.13 -10.82 14.64
CA TYR A 385 -3.79 -9.61 15.12
C TYR A 385 -4.42 -9.79 16.51
N TRP A 386 -5.09 -10.93 16.72
CA TRP A 386 -5.69 -11.23 18.01
C TRP A 386 -4.64 -11.41 19.11
N LEU A 387 -3.54 -12.13 18.84
CA LEU A 387 -2.43 -12.27 19.76
C LEU A 387 -1.81 -10.91 20.10
N GLY A 388 -1.47 -10.11 19.08
CA GLY A 388 -0.91 -8.77 19.25
C GLY A 388 -1.84 -7.85 20.03
N GLY A 389 -3.16 -7.96 19.82
CA GLY A 389 -4.15 -7.18 20.55
C GLY A 389 -4.30 -7.55 22.02
N ARG A 390 -3.90 -8.76 22.43
CA ARG A 390 -3.94 -9.23 23.83
C ARG A 390 -2.67 -8.91 24.63
N ILE A 391 -1.55 -8.68 23.95
CA ILE A 391 -0.30 -8.32 24.62
C ILE A 391 -0.48 -6.97 25.30
N ALA A 392 -0.25 -6.90 26.60
CA ALA A 392 -0.30 -5.64 27.33
C ALA A 392 0.69 -4.62 26.74
N SER A 393 0.29 -3.36 26.72
CA SER A 393 1.21 -2.27 26.33
C SER A 393 2.26 -2.14 27.42
N ASP A 394 3.44 -2.74 27.21
CA ASP A 394 4.61 -2.37 28.00
C ASP A 394 4.96 -0.92 27.65
N ARG A 395 4.43 0.01 28.46
CA ARG A 395 4.73 1.46 28.34
C ARG A 395 6.19 1.79 28.66
N ASN A 396 7.00 0.80 29.00
CA ASN A 396 8.40 0.89 29.39
C ASN A 396 9.34 0.43 28.28
N LEU A 397 9.11 0.83 27.03
CA LEU A 397 10.20 0.90 26.06
C LEU A 397 11.02 2.16 26.40
N GLU A 398 11.64 2.15 27.61
CA GLU A 398 12.70 3.10 27.91
C GLU A 398 13.85 2.92 26.94
N PRO A 399 14.44 4.02 26.45
CA PRO A 399 15.60 3.93 25.59
C PRO A 399 16.70 3.14 26.32
N LEU A 400 17.23 2.15 25.64
CA LEU A 400 18.40 1.40 26.11
C LEU A 400 19.52 2.41 26.42
N LYS A 401 19.89 2.50 27.71
CA LYS A 401 21.07 3.23 28.21
C LYS A 401 22.33 2.71 27.57
#